data_2674e0f1b7763e70fc854488bda62eac
#
_entry.id   2674e0f1b7763e70fc854488bda62eac
#
_cell.length_a   1.000
_cell.length_b   1.000
_cell.length_c   1.000
_cell.angle_alpha   90.00
_cell.angle_beta   90.00
_cell.angle_gamma   90.00
#
_symmetry.space_group_name_H-M   'P 1'
#
loop_
_entity.id
_entity.type
_entity.pdbx_description
1 polymer ?
#
loop_
_entity_poly.entity_id
_entity_poly.type
_entity_poly.pdbx_seq_one_letter_code
_entity_poly.pdbx_strand_id
1 'polypeptide(L)'
;FLDTDRRAARAKSSPWRFVGMGISGGSEGALRGPAIMPGGDFEAWGRLKPILESVAAVADSGPCVAYCGRGSAGHFVKMVHNGIEYGDMQLIAESASLLREGLGLAPEQVADVFSEWNAGDLESYLIEITADIFRTADPQVPDGLLLDSVLDRAGQKGTGRWTVKAALDLGVAIPTIAAAVDARVLSANRERRVEAEAAFGGNSNSTLESVTVDDIRSALYASKMASYSQGFDLLARASEEYDYGTDLAEVGRIWKAGCIIRARFLDRVREAFSVNGGEGQV
;
A
#
# COMPACT_ATOMS: atom_id res chain seq x y z
N PHE A 1 2.92 12.10 11.68
CA PHE A 1 2.60 11.62 13.04
C PHE A 1 3.21 12.53 14.13
N LEU A 2 4.44 13.00 14.01
CA LEU A 2 5.08 13.91 15.00
C LEU A 2 4.27 15.19 15.27
N ASP A 3 3.67 15.79 14.24
CA ASP A 3 2.82 16.96 14.39
C ASP A 3 1.51 16.63 15.15
N THR A 4 1.01 15.41 14.96
CA THR A 4 -0.15 14.88 15.68
C THR A 4 0.12 14.82 17.19
N ASP A 5 1.28 14.28 17.60
CA ASP A 5 1.66 14.18 19.01
C ASP A 5 1.80 15.56 19.66
N ARG A 6 2.41 16.51 18.94
CA ARG A 6 2.51 17.91 19.38
C ARG A 6 1.12 18.53 19.58
N ARG A 7 0.18 18.30 18.66
CA ARG A 7 -1.21 18.80 18.74
C ARG A 7 -1.98 18.12 19.85
N ALA A 8 -1.84 16.79 20.00
CA ALA A 8 -2.46 16.03 21.09
C ALA A 8 -1.98 16.51 22.46
N ALA A 9 -0.68 16.77 22.61
CA ALA A 9 -0.11 17.32 23.83
C ALA A 9 -0.71 18.70 24.20
N ARG A 10 -0.88 19.57 23.21
CA ARG A 10 -1.53 20.87 23.41
C ARG A 10 -3.01 20.75 23.78
N ALA A 11 -3.69 19.73 23.25
CA ALA A 11 -5.10 19.47 23.53
C ALA A 11 -5.37 19.00 24.97
N LYS A 12 -4.37 18.43 25.67
CA LYS A 12 -4.53 17.92 27.05
C LYS A 12 -5.04 18.98 28.06
N SER A 13 -4.73 20.26 27.81
CA SER A 13 -5.20 21.37 28.65
C SER A 13 -6.54 21.96 28.21
N SER A 14 -7.16 21.42 27.18
CA SER A 14 -8.41 21.92 26.59
C SER A 14 -9.62 21.08 27.03
N PRO A 15 -10.84 21.65 27.01
CA PRO A 15 -12.05 20.89 27.33
C PRO A 15 -12.45 19.89 26.23
N TRP A 16 -11.83 19.92 25.07
CA TRP A 16 -12.05 19.00 23.96
C TRP A 16 -10.95 17.95 23.88
N ARG A 17 -11.27 16.82 23.27
CA ARG A 17 -10.36 15.71 23.08
C ARG A 17 -9.84 15.66 21.65
N PHE A 18 -8.63 15.14 21.47
CA PHE A 18 -7.98 15.05 20.15
C PHE A 18 -7.84 13.58 19.71
N VAL A 19 -8.32 13.30 18.50
CA VAL A 19 -8.16 12.00 17.82
C VAL A 19 -7.49 12.24 16.49
N GLY A 20 -6.32 11.64 16.29
CA GLY A 20 -5.61 11.63 15.01
C GLY A 20 -6.08 10.43 14.19
N MET A 21 -6.59 10.68 12.98
CA MET A 21 -7.27 9.65 12.21
C MET A 21 -6.72 9.57 10.79
N GLY A 22 -6.18 8.40 10.40
CA GLY A 22 -5.85 8.07 9.02
C GLY A 22 -7.06 7.53 8.29
N ILE A 23 -7.22 7.89 7.02
CA ILE A 23 -8.31 7.42 6.16
C ILE A 23 -7.73 6.95 4.83
N SER A 24 -8.20 5.81 4.33
CA SER A 24 -7.84 5.26 3.02
C SER A 24 -9.09 4.97 2.19
N GLY A 25 -8.93 4.87 0.86
CA GLY A 25 -10.01 4.51 -0.06
C GLY A 25 -10.20 5.47 -1.23
N GLY A 26 -9.57 6.63 -1.22
CA GLY A 26 -9.68 7.63 -2.29
C GLY A 26 -11.12 8.09 -2.51
N SER A 27 -11.47 8.43 -3.75
CA SER A 27 -12.82 8.86 -4.14
C SER A 27 -13.86 7.75 -3.98
N GLU A 28 -13.48 6.51 -4.28
CA GLU A 28 -14.37 5.35 -4.10
C GLU A 28 -14.67 5.09 -2.62
N GLY A 29 -13.64 5.16 -1.76
CA GLY A 29 -13.83 5.05 -0.31
C GLY A 29 -14.69 6.18 0.26
N ALA A 30 -14.59 7.40 -0.28
CA ALA A 30 -15.46 8.50 0.11
C ALA A 30 -16.94 8.25 -0.26
N LEU A 31 -17.19 7.52 -1.35
CA LEU A 31 -18.54 7.21 -1.83
C LEU A 31 -19.15 5.96 -1.17
N ARG A 32 -18.34 4.93 -0.96
CA ARG A 32 -18.80 3.58 -0.59
C ARG A 32 -18.37 3.11 0.80
N GLY A 33 -17.58 3.92 1.49
CA GLY A 33 -17.00 3.62 2.80
C GLY A 33 -15.47 3.44 2.75
N PRO A 34 -14.73 4.19 3.58
CA PRO A 34 -13.28 4.08 3.69
C PRO A 34 -12.84 3.07 4.74
N ALA A 35 -11.56 2.66 4.70
CA ALA A 35 -10.88 2.13 5.87
C ALA A 35 -10.45 3.30 6.78
N ILE A 36 -10.75 3.22 8.07
CA ILE A 36 -10.53 4.30 9.04
C ILE A 36 -9.62 3.83 10.17
N MET A 37 -8.57 4.59 10.44
CA MET A 37 -7.51 4.28 11.40
C MET A 37 -7.44 5.36 12.48
N PRO A 38 -8.36 5.40 13.45
CA PRO A 38 -8.34 6.35 14.56
C PRO A 38 -7.28 5.98 15.62
N GLY A 39 -6.62 7.01 16.15
CA GLY A 39 -5.70 6.88 17.27
C GLY A 39 -5.79 8.09 18.20
N GLY A 40 -5.28 7.97 19.43
CA GLY A 40 -5.26 9.04 20.41
C GLY A 40 -6.08 8.76 21.65
N ASP A 41 -6.98 9.65 22.03
CA ASP A 41 -7.80 9.54 23.23
C ASP A 41 -8.81 8.38 23.12
N PHE A 42 -8.67 7.37 23.99
CA PHE A 42 -9.51 6.17 23.95
C PHE A 42 -10.98 6.44 24.34
N GLU A 43 -11.23 7.38 25.26
CA GLU A 43 -12.60 7.74 25.62
C GLU A 43 -13.31 8.45 24.46
N ALA A 44 -12.58 9.32 23.75
CA ALA A 44 -13.11 9.96 22.55
C ALA A 44 -13.38 8.94 21.45
N TRP A 45 -12.50 7.95 21.26
CA TRP A 45 -12.75 6.82 20.37
C TRP A 45 -14.06 6.11 20.71
N GLY A 46 -14.30 5.77 21.98
CA GLY A 46 -15.53 5.10 22.40
C GLY A 46 -16.80 5.85 22.00
N ARG A 47 -16.76 7.17 22.03
CA ARG A 47 -17.88 8.03 21.61
C ARG A 47 -18.03 8.13 20.09
N LEU A 48 -16.92 8.10 19.36
CA LEU A 48 -16.89 8.19 17.88
C LEU A 48 -17.16 6.84 17.19
N LYS A 49 -16.87 5.73 17.85
CA LYS A 49 -16.94 4.39 17.29
C LYS A 49 -18.25 4.10 16.55
N PRO A 50 -19.47 4.31 17.12
CA PRO A 50 -20.71 4.00 16.40
C PRO A 50 -20.87 4.83 15.11
N ILE A 51 -20.41 6.07 15.11
CA ILE A 51 -20.47 6.97 13.93
C ILE A 51 -19.49 6.48 12.87
N LEU A 52 -18.27 6.16 13.26
CA LEU A 52 -17.23 5.73 12.32
C LEU A 52 -17.53 4.34 11.74
N GLU A 53 -18.09 3.42 12.53
CA GLU A 53 -18.56 2.13 12.03
C GLU A 53 -19.68 2.25 11.00
N SER A 54 -20.55 3.25 11.13
CA SER A 54 -21.67 3.45 10.19
C SER A 54 -21.24 3.99 8.83
N VAL A 55 -20.05 4.58 8.72
CA VAL A 55 -19.53 5.17 7.47
C VAL A 55 -18.33 4.41 6.89
N ALA A 56 -17.73 3.49 7.66
CA ALA A 56 -16.62 2.67 7.20
C ALA A 56 -17.06 1.64 6.16
N ALA A 57 -16.13 1.23 5.30
CA ALA A 57 -16.31 0.05 4.49
C ALA A 57 -16.59 -1.19 5.36
N VAL A 58 -17.32 -2.14 4.82
CA VAL A 58 -17.65 -3.39 5.52
C VAL A 58 -17.03 -4.56 4.76
N ALA A 59 -16.20 -5.33 5.45
CA ALA A 59 -15.69 -6.62 5.01
C ALA A 59 -16.49 -7.75 5.67
N ASP A 60 -16.20 -9.00 5.33
CA ASP A 60 -16.73 -10.20 5.99
C ASP A 60 -16.49 -10.21 7.50
N SER A 61 -15.38 -9.60 7.94
CA SER A 61 -14.98 -9.45 9.35
C SER A 61 -15.56 -8.22 10.05
N GLY A 62 -16.50 -7.51 9.40
CA GLY A 62 -17.18 -6.33 9.95
C GLY A 62 -16.64 -5.00 9.43
N PRO A 63 -17.03 -3.86 10.06
CA PRO A 63 -16.63 -2.53 9.64
C PRO A 63 -15.10 -2.35 9.65
N CYS A 64 -14.54 -1.77 8.59
CA CYS A 64 -13.10 -1.51 8.42
C CYS A 64 -12.66 -0.27 9.20
N VAL A 65 -12.92 -0.27 10.48
CA VAL A 65 -12.47 0.74 11.44
C VAL A 65 -12.11 0.07 12.76
N ALA A 66 -10.96 0.44 13.33
CA ALA A 66 -10.55 -0.01 14.67
C ALA A 66 -9.64 1.04 15.30
N TYR A 67 -9.59 1.04 16.63
CA TYR A 67 -8.65 1.87 17.36
C TYR A 67 -7.22 1.38 17.14
N CYS A 68 -6.40 2.23 16.54
CA CYS A 68 -5.02 1.88 16.17
C CYS A 68 -4.02 2.08 17.32
N GLY A 69 -4.44 2.71 18.41
CA GLY A 69 -3.57 2.91 19.55
C GLY A 69 -3.51 4.37 20.06
N ARG A 70 -2.70 4.59 21.08
CA ARG A 70 -2.51 5.89 21.72
C ARG A 70 -1.80 6.90 20.84
N GLY A 71 -1.81 8.17 21.21
CA GLY A 71 -1.03 9.22 20.58
C GLY A 71 -1.31 9.39 19.08
N SER A 72 -0.28 9.32 18.27
CA SER A 72 -0.36 9.46 16.82
C SER A 72 -0.51 8.12 16.07
N ALA A 73 -0.81 7.03 16.75
CA ALA A 73 -0.86 5.67 16.17
C ALA A 73 -1.72 5.61 14.88
N GLY A 74 -2.90 6.23 14.87
CA GLY A 74 -3.76 6.20 13.68
C GLY A 74 -3.11 6.83 12.44
N HIS A 75 -2.39 7.92 12.60
CA HIS A 75 -1.62 8.53 11.50
C HIS A 75 -0.37 7.73 11.14
N PHE A 76 0.28 7.09 12.13
CA PHE A 76 1.42 6.23 11.87
C PHE A 76 1.01 4.99 11.07
N VAL A 77 -0.05 4.31 11.48
CA VAL A 77 -0.63 3.16 10.76
C VAL A 77 -0.97 3.55 9.33
N LYS A 78 -1.60 4.71 9.11
CA LYS A 78 -1.91 5.19 7.75
C LYS A 78 -0.65 5.53 6.93
N MET A 79 0.37 6.07 7.54
CA MET A 79 1.65 6.35 6.87
C MET A 79 2.30 5.05 6.39
N VAL A 80 2.37 4.03 7.23
CA VAL A 80 2.93 2.71 6.87
C VAL A 80 2.08 2.01 5.81
N HIS A 81 0.74 2.07 5.91
CA HIS A 81 -0.15 1.63 4.85
C HIS A 81 0.26 2.19 3.48
N ASN A 82 0.55 3.49 3.41
CA ASN A 82 0.99 4.10 2.16
C ASN A 82 2.40 3.66 1.74
N GLY A 83 3.28 3.34 2.68
CA GLY A 83 4.57 2.73 2.37
C GLY A 83 4.43 1.37 1.67
N ILE A 84 3.57 0.50 2.21
CA ILE A 84 3.21 -0.79 1.60
C ILE A 84 2.60 -0.58 0.20
N GLU A 85 1.70 0.39 0.06
CA GLU A 85 1.09 0.76 -1.23
C GLU A 85 2.14 1.11 -2.28
N TYR A 86 3.21 1.83 -1.93
CA TYR A 86 4.32 2.12 -2.85
C TYR A 86 5.04 0.84 -3.25
N GLY A 87 5.31 -0.07 -2.31
CA GLY A 87 5.87 -1.39 -2.57
C GLY A 87 5.02 -2.17 -3.57
N ASP A 88 3.73 -2.32 -3.29
CA ASP A 88 2.79 -3.02 -4.16
C ASP A 88 2.74 -2.45 -5.58
N MET A 89 2.64 -1.13 -5.73
CA MET A 89 2.60 -0.50 -7.05
C MET A 89 3.89 -0.72 -7.84
N GLN A 90 5.05 -0.66 -7.19
CA GLN A 90 6.33 -0.90 -7.85
C GLN A 90 6.46 -2.36 -8.29
N LEU A 91 6.12 -3.32 -7.43
CA LEU A 91 6.18 -4.74 -7.73
C LEU A 91 5.24 -5.13 -8.89
N ILE A 92 4.04 -4.54 -8.93
CA ILE A 92 3.09 -4.73 -10.02
C ILE A 92 3.64 -4.13 -11.32
N ALA A 93 4.22 -2.93 -11.28
CA ALA A 93 4.80 -2.28 -12.45
C ALA A 93 5.98 -3.09 -13.01
N GLU A 94 6.86 -3.62 -12.16
CA GLU A 94 7.96 -4.50 -12.58
C GLU A 94 7.45 -5.79 -13.19
N SER A 95 6.43 -6.42 -12.58
CA SER A 95 5.81 -7.63 -13.13
C SER A 95 5.15 -7.37 -14.48
N ALA A 96 4.46 -6.25 -14.64
CA ALA A 96 3.86 -5.84 -15.91
C ALA A 96 4.93 -5.60 -17.00
N SER A 97 6.05 -4.97 -16.65
CA SER A 97 7.19 -4.80 -17.56
C SER A 97 7.81 -6.15 -17.97
N LEU A 98 8.00 -7.06 -17.02
CA LEU A 98 8.51 -8.41 -17.32
C LEU A 98 7.56 -9.19 -18.25
N LEU A 99 6.25 -9.09 -18.06
CA LEU A 99 5.26 -9.73 -18.95
C LEU A 99 5.26 -9.11 -20.33
N ARG A 100 5.22 -7.77 -20.43
CA ARG A 100 5.09 -7.05 -21.69
C ARG A 100 6.40 -7.01 -22.47
N GLU A 101 7.48 -6.59 -21.84
CA GLU A 101 8.78 -6.34 -22.47
C GLU A 101 9.68 -7.57 -22.43
N GLY A 102 9.67 -8.31 -21.32
CA GLY A 102 10.50 -9.50 -21.14
C GLY A 102 9.96 -10.72 -21.87
N LEU A 103 8.65 -10.99 -21.77
CA LEU A 103 8.00 -12.13 -22.43
C LEU A 103 7.32 -11.77 -23.76
N GLY A 104 7.21 -10.49 -24.10
CA GLY A 104 6.62 -10.01 -25.35
C GLY A 104 5.10 -10.19 -25.41
N LEU A 105 4.40 -10.22 -24.29
CA LEU A 105 2.94 -10.38 -24.25
C LEU A 105 2.24 -9.11 -24.75
N ALA A 106 1.20 -9.28 -25.57
CA ALA A 106 0.31 -8.20 -25.96
C ALA A 106 -0.46 -7.64 -24.76
N PRO A 107 -0.94 -6.38 -24.77
CA PRO A 107 -1.68 -5.78 -23.66
C PRO A 107 -2.85 -6.63 -23.15
N GLU A 108 -3.65 -7.19 -24.04
CA GLU A 108 -4.77 -8.06 -23.70
C GLU A 108 -4.33 -9.33 -22.95
N GLN A 109 -3.19 -9.91 -23.37
CA GLN A 109 -2.63 -11.09 -22.70
C GLN A 109 -2.13 -10.73 -21.29
N VAL A 110 -1.50 -9.54 -21.13
CA VAL A 110 -1.10 -9.04 -19.80
C VAL A 110 -2.33 -8.84 -18.91
N ALA A 111 -3.41 -8.25 -19.44
CA ALA A 111 -4.66 -8.09 -18.73
C ALA A 111 -5.28 -9.43 -18.30
N ASP A 112 -5.23 -10.44 -19.16
CA ASP A 112 -5.75 -11.77 -18.86
C ASP A 112 -4.93 -12.46 -17.76
N VAL A 113 -3.60 -12.33 -17.79
CA VAL A 113 -2.69 -12.81 -16.73
C VAL A 113 -3.03 -12.15 -15.39
N PHE A 114 -3.17 -10.83 -15.32
CA PHE A 114 -3.55 -10.15 -14.08
C PHE A 114 -4.96 -10.54 -13.62
N SER A 115 -5.91 -10.78 -14.52
CA SER A 115 -7.26 -11.26 -14.17
C SER A 115 -7.22 -12.67 -13.57
N GLU A 116 -6.41 -13.58 -14.14
CA GLU A 116 -6.18 -14.92 -13.60
C GLU A 116 -5.55 -14.85 -12.21
N TRP A 117 -4.53 -14.02 -12.03
CA TRP A 117 -3.87 -13.84 -10.74
C TRP A 117 -4.82 -13.27 -9.68
N ASN A 118 -5.74 -12.39 -10.09
CA ASN A 118 -6.77 -11.82 -9.19
C ASN A 118 -7.84 -12.84 -8.77
N ALA A 119 -7.98 -13.94 -9.48
CA ALA A 119 -8.86 -15.06 -9.08
C ALA A 119 -8.21 -16.01 -8.04
N GLY A 120 -6.92 -15.81 -7.74
CA GLY A 120 -6.13 -16.67 -6.86
C GLY A 120 -5.59 -15.95 -5.61
N ASP A 121 -4.40 -16.39 -5.17
CA ASP A 121 -3.73 -15.87 -3.96
C ASP A 121 -3.28 -14.40 -4.08
N LEU A 122 -3.14 -13.87 -5.29
CA LEU A 122 -2.81 -12.47 -5.56
C LEU A 122 -4.04 -11.55 -5.59
N GLU A 123 -5.24 -12.06 -5.31
CA GLU A 123 -6.47 -11.25 -5.26
C GLU A 123 -6.27 -9.99 -4.43
N SER A 124 -6.35 -8.86 -5.10
CA SER A 124 -6.21 -7.54 -4.49
C SER A 124 -6.73 -6.44 -5.43
N TYR A 125 -7.09 -5.31 -4.85
CA TYR A 125 -7.56 -4.17 -5.62
C TYR A 125 -6.56 -3.68 -6.68
N LEU A 126 -5.28 -3.62 -6.33
CA LEU A 126 -4.26 -3.15 -7.28
C LEU A 126 -4.04 -4.14 -8.43
N ILE A 127 -4.17 -5.44 -8.20
CA ILE A 127 -4.12 -6.46 -9.26
C ILE A 127 -5.36 -6.35 -10.15
N GLU A 128 -6.56 -6.18 -9.56
CA GLU A 128 -7.82 -5.98 -10.29
C GLU A 128 -7.72 -4.80 -11.25
N ILE A 129 -7.40 -3.61 -10.72
CA ILE A 129 -7.32 -2.40 -11.57
C ILE A 129 -6.18 -2.45 -12.59
N THR A 130 -5.13 -3.24 -12.36
CA THR A 130 -4.06 -3.42 -13.33
C THR A 130 -4.58 -4.13 -14.58
N ALA A 131 -5.41 -5.15 -14.43
CA ALA A 131 -6.08 -5.80 -15.57
C ALA A 131 -6.95 -4.81 -16.36
N ASP A 132 -7.69 -3.95 -15.66
CA ASP A 132 -8.53 -2.92 -16.30
C ASP A 132 -7.69 -1.86 -17.03
N ILE A 133 -6.56 -1.45 -16.46
CA ILE A 133 -5.62 -0.50 -17.08
C ILE A 133 -5.13 -1.06 -18.42
N PHE A 134 -4.78 -2.34 -18.48
CA PHE A 134 -4.31 -2.98 -19.72
C PHE A 134 -5.43 -3.26 -20.75
N ARG A 135 -6.70 -3.09 -20.38
CA ARG A 135 -7.86 -3.15 -21.30
C ARG A 135 -8.38 -1.77 -21.69
N THR A 136 -7.88 -0.69 -21.10
CA THR A 136 -8.40 0.64 -21.33
C THR A 136 -7.85 1.21 -22.63
N ALA A 137 -8.71 1.30 -23.66
CA ALA A 137 -8.36 1.88 -24.95
C ALA A 137 -8.13 3.40 -24.83
N ASP A 138 -7.20 3.93 -25.63
CA ASP A 138 -6.99 5.37 -25.75
C ASP A 138 -8.06 5.97 -26.68
N PRO A 139 -8.91 6.89 -26.21
CA PRO A 139 -9.94 7.51 -27.07
C PRO A 139 -9.37 8.42 -28.17
N GLN A 140 -8.07 8.74 -28.11
CA GLN A 140 -7.40 9.65 -29.07
C GLN A 140 -6.51 8.90 -30.06
N VAL A 141 -6.15 7.63 -29.79
CA VAL A 141 -5.26 6.83 -30.62
C VAL A 141 -5.99 5.56 -31.04
N PRO A 142 -6.33 5.38 -32.34
CA PRO A 142 -6.95 4.15 -32.83
C PRO A 142 -6.08 2.93 -32.48
N ASP A 143 -6.70 1.91 -31.92
CA ASP A 143 -6.05 0.68 -31.44
C ASP A 143 -4.96 0.90 -30.39
N GLY A 144 -4.89 2.10 -29.81
CA GLY A 144 -3.92 2.48 -28.78
C GLY A 144 -4.39 2.12 -27.36
N LEU A 145 -3.43 1.84 -26.48
CA LEU A 145 -3.66 1.65 -25.06
C LEU A 145 -3.50 3.00 -24.34
N LEU A 146 -4.47 3.38 -23.52
CA LEU A 146 -4.41 4.64 -22.76
C LEU A 146 -3.17 4.72 -21.88
N LEU A 147 -2.71 3.59 -21.33
CA LEU A 147 -1.49 3.51 -20.52
C LEU A 147 -0.26 4.06 -21.28
N ASP A 148 -0.15 3.81 -22.58
CA ASP A 148 1.00 4.25 -23.39
C ASP A 148 1.00 5.76 -23.67
N SER A 149 -0.16 6.41 -23.53
CA SER A 149 -0.31 7.87 -23.65
C SER A 149 -0.15 8.61 -22.31
N VAL A 150 -0.09 7.87 -21.19
CA VAL A 150 0.14 8.48 -19.86
C VAL A 150 1.62 8.86 -19.72
N LEU A 151 1.86 10.09 -19.25
CA LEU A 151 3.22 10.57 -19.00
C LEU A 151 3.95 9.65 -18.01
N ASP A 152 5.13 9.15 -18.41
CA ASP A 152 6.02 8.28 -17.63
C ASP A 152 6.70 9.02 -16.46
N ARG A 153 5.90 9.65 -15.61
CA ARG A 153 6.35 10.44 -14.47
C ARG A 153 5.43 10.22 -13.27
N ALA A 154 5.91 9.50 -12.26
CA ALA A 154 5.17 9.31 -11.03
C ALA A 154 5.57 10.32 -9.96
N GLY A 155 4.57 11.01 -9.37
CA GLY A 155 4.76 11.92 -8.25
C GLY A 155 4.61 11.24 -6.89
N GLN A 156 4.93 11.97 -5.82
CA GLN A 156 4.70 11.54 -4.44
C GLN A 156 4.21 12.70 -3.57
N LYS A 157 3.38 12.39 -2.58
CA LYS A 157 2.87 13.38 -1.59
C LYS A 157 3.64 13.33 -0.26
N GLY A 158 4.68 12.49 -0.15
CA GLY A 158 5.62 12.43 0.97
C GLY A 158 5.40 11.26 1.95
N THR A 159 4.28 10.54 1.93
CA THR A 159 4.00 9.45 2.89
C THR A 159 4.98 8.28 2.77
N GLY A 160 5.37 7.88 1.55
CA GLY A 160 6.39 6.85 1.35
C GLY A 160 7.74 7.26 1.94
N ARG A 161 8.19 8.50 1.67
CA ARG A 161 9.42 9.05 2.26
C ARG A 161 9.35 9.09 3.79
N TRP A 162 8.21 9.45 4.37
CA TRP A 162 8.06 9.45 5.83
C TRP A 162 8.11 8.06 6.41
N THR A 163 7.59 7.05 5.72
CA THR A 163 7.70 5.63 6.12
C THR A 163 9.16 5.19 6.16
N VAL A 164 9.94 5.46 5.10
CA VAL A 164 11.37 5.13 5.05
C VAL A 164 12.14 5.84 6.16
N LYS A 165 11.88 7.13 6.37
CA LYS A 165 12.52 7.89 7.44
C LYS A 165 12.21 7.31 8.82
N ALA A 166 10.95 6.99 9.09
CA ALA A 166 10.55 6.39 10.36
C ALA A 166 11.20 5.01 10.58
N ALA A 167 11.32 4.20 9.52
CA ALA A 167 12.00 2.90 9.58
C ALA A 167 13.50 3.04 9.93
N LEU A 168 14.20 4.01 9.33
CA LEU A 168 15.58 4.31 9.66
C LEU A 168 15.72 4.79 11.11
N ASP A 169 14.85 5.70 11.57
CA ASP A 169 14.86 6.22 12.93
C ASP A 169 14.60 5.11 13.98
N LEU A 170 13.81 4.08 13.62
CA LEU A 170 13.43 2.94 14.47
C LEU A 170 14.36 1.72 14.32
N GLY A 171 15.30 1.75 13.37
CA GLY A 171 16.20 0.64 13.09
C GLY A 171 15.50 -0.58 12.45
N VAL A 172 14.44 -0.37 11.67
CA VAL A 172 13.70 -1.43 10.97
C VAL A 172 14.08 -1.46 9.49
N ALA A 173 14.39 -2.66 8.99
CA ALA A 173 14.74 -2.85 7.59
C ALA A 173 13.49 -3.00 6.72
N ILE A 174 13.27 -2.07 5.78
CA ILE A 174 12.15 -2.09 4.83
C ILE A 174 12.63 -1.96 3.37
N PRO A 175 13.55 -2.84 2.92
CA PRO A 175 14.22 -2.65 1.63
C PRO A 175 13.26 -2.62 0.44
N THR A 176 12.19 -3.42 0.41
CA THR A 176 11.20 -3.42 -0.66
C THR A 176 10.46 -2.08 -0.74
N ILE A 177 10.01 -1.55 0.39
CA ILE A 177 9.33 -0.26 0.45
C ILE A 177 10.30 0.89 0.11
N ALA A 178 11.54 0.82 0.60
CA ALA A 178 12.56 1.83 0.32
C ALA A 178 12.90 1.88 -1.17
N ALA A 179 13.12 0.73 -1.81
CA ALA A 179 13.37 0.64 -3.25
C ALA A 179 12.22 1.23 -4.07
N ALA A 180 10.97 0.96 -3.68
CA ALA A 180 9.80 1.54 -4.34
C ALA A 180 9.74 3.08 -4.22
N VAL A 181 10.13 3.62 -3.07
CA VAL A 181 10.23 5.08 -2.88
C VAL A 181 11.34 5.68 -3.74
N ASP A 182 12.50 5.02 -3.83
CA ASP A 182 13.61 5.45 -4.69
C ASP A 182 13.24 5.40 -6.17
N ALA A 183 12.57 4.33 -6.62
CA ALA A 183 12.04 4.22 -7.98
C ALA A 183 11.08 5.38 -8.29
N ARG A 184 10.23 5.77 -7.33
CA ARG A 184 9.33 6.91 -7.48
C ARG A 184 10.09 8.25 -7.62
N VAL A 185 11.20 8.43 -6.90
CA VAL A 185 12.08 9.60 -7.02
C VAL A 185 12.77 9.61 -8.40
N LEU A 186 13.26 8.47 -8.86
CA LEU A 186 13.84 8.32 -10.20
C LEU A 186 12.81 8.62 -11.28
N SER A 187 11.60 8.08 -11.17
CA SER A 187 10.49 8.35 -12.10
C SER A 187 10.17 9.84 -12.21
N ALA A 188 10.18 10.57 -11.10
CA ALA A 188 9.91 12.01 -11.09
C ALA A 188 10.94 12.85 -11.88
N ASN A 189 12.17 12.35 -12.06
CA ASN A 189 13.26 13.01 -12.76
C ASN A 189 13.28 12.66 -14.27
N ARG A 190 12.15 12.81 -14.95
CA ARG A 190 11.98 12.40 -16.36
C ARG A 190 13.01 12.98 -17.30
N GLU A 191 13.32 14.27 -17.21
CA GLU A 191 14.28 14.96 -18.08
C GLU A 191 15.67 14.29 -17.98
N ARG A 192 16.16 14.01 -16.77
CA ARG A 192 17.44 13.30 -16.59
C ARG A 192 17.41 11.86 -17.11
N ARG A 193 16.28 11.17 -17.03
CA ARG A 193 16.15 9.82 -17.62
C ARG A 193 16.24 9.87 -19.13
N VAL A 194 15.58 10.82 -19.79
CA VAL A 194 15.64 11.03 -21.24
C VAL A 194 17.06 11.41 -21.67
N GLU A 195 17.73 12.31 -20.95
CA GLU A 195 19.14 12.67 -21.23
C GLU A 195 20.08 11.46 -21.08
N ALA A 196 19.89 10.65 -20.05
CA ALA A 196 20.69 9.44 -19.83
C ALA A 196 20.45 8.40 -20.92
N GLU A 197 19.21 8.18 -21.34
CA GLU A 197 18.85 7.28 -22.43
C GLU A 197 19.53 7.72 -23.74
N ALA A 198 19.50 9.02 -24.04
CA ALA A 198 20.17 9.57 -25.24
C ALA A 198 21.70 9.41 -25.18
N ALA A 199 22.30 9.50 -23.98
CA ALA A 199 23.74 9.41 -23.80
C ALA A 199 24.27 7.97 -23.78
N PHE A 200 23.52 7.03 -23.19
CA PHE A 200 23.98 5.65 -22.94
C PHE A 200 23.31 4.61 -23.84
N GLY A 201 22.32 5.00 -24.62
CA GLY A 201 21.47 4.11 -25.40
C GLY A 201 20.34 3.49 -24.56
N GLY A 202 19.24 3.17 -25.24
CA GLY A 202 18.11 2.47 -24.63
C GLY A 202 18.43 0.99 -24.40
N ASN A 203 17.62 0.34 -23.57
CA ASN A 203 17.70 -1.09 -23.32
C ASN A 203 17.57 -1.88 -24.62
N SER A 204 18.49 -2.81 -24.85
CA SER A 204 18.25 -3.87 -25.84
C SER A 204 17.18 -4.78 -25.24
N ASN A 205 16.03 -4.89 -25.89
CA ASN A 205 14.98 -5.86 -25.56
C ASN A 205 15.58 -7.26 -25.60
N SER A 206 16.10 -7.74 -24.48
CA SER A 206 16.45 -9.14 -24.32
C SER A 206 15.20 -9.90 -23.90
N THR A 207 14.66 -10.69 -24.80
CA THR A 207 13.62 -11.67 -24.47
C THR A 207 14.12 -12.60 -23.37
N LEU A 208 13.29 -12.81 -22.35
CA LEU A 208 13.58 -13.73 -21.25
C LEU A 208 13.30 -15.18 -21.73
N GLU A 209 14.34 -15.91 -22.13
CA GLU A 209 14.18 -17.28 -22.70
C GLU A 209 13.81 -18.35 -21.68
N SER A 210 14.08 -18.14 -20.39
CA SER A 210 13.92 -19.16 -19.33
C SER A 210 12.94 -18.78 -18.22
N VAL A 211 12.26 -17.63 -18.32
CA VAL A 211 11.30 -17.15 -17.33
C VAL A 211 9.88 -17.39 -17.83
N THR A 212 9.04 -17.94 -16.99
CA THR A 212 7.63 -18.19 -17.29
C THR A 212 6.70 -17.17 -16.59
N VAL A 213 5.46 -17.08 -17.04
CA VAL A 213 4.41 -16.31 -16.37
C VAL A 213 4.23 -16.75 -14.91
N ASP A 214 4.37 -18.05 -14.63
CA ASP A 214 4.24 -18.61 -13.28
C ASP A 214 5.41 -18.22 -12.37
N ASP A 215 6.62 -18.12 -12.92
CA ASP A 215 7.78 -17.59 -12.18
C ASP A 215 7.57 -16.15 -11.77
N ILE A 216 7.04 -15.30 -12.66
CA ILE A 216 6.73 -13.91 -12.37
C ILE A 216 5.61 -13.83 -11.33
N ARG A 217 4.57 -14.66 -11.42
CA ARG A 217 3.49 -14.75 -10.43
C ARG A 217 4.04 -15.07 -9.04
N SER A 218 4.90 -16.09 -8.97
CA SER A 218 5.49 -16.56 -7.72
C SER A 218 6.41 -15.51 -7.09
N ALA A 219 7.22 -14.84 -7.91
CA ALA A 219 8.08 -13.74 -7.50
C ALA A 219 7.26 -12.54 -6.98
N LEU A 220 6.20 -12.14 -7.68
CA LEU A 220 5.30 -11.07 -7.25
C LEU A 220 4.65 -11.41 -5.91
N TYR A 221 4.12 -12.63 -5.75
CA TYR A 221 3.50 -13.07 -4.49
C TYR A 221 4.50 -13.00 -3.32
N ALA A 222 5.69 -13.57 -3.47
CA ALA A 222 6.71 -13.56 -2.44
C ALA A 222 7.16 -12.12 -2.09
N SER A 223 7.33 -11.27 -3.09
CA SER A 223 7.73 -9.88 -2.89
C SER A 223 6.64 -9.03 -2.23
N LYS A 224 5.36 -9.26 -2.56
CA LYS A 224 4.23 -8.64 -1.85
C LYS A 224 4.21 -9.07 -0.38
N MET A 225 4.38 -10.36 -0.09
CA MET A 225 4.48 -10.84 1.29
C MET A 225 5.62 -10.14 2.05
N ALA A 226 6.80 -10.00 1.43
CA ALA A 226 7.92 -9.27 2.02
C ALA A 226 7.58 -7.78 2.28
N SER A 227 6.91 -7.09 1.35
CA SER A 227 6.53 -5.69 1.52
C SER A 227 5.58 -5.49 2.71
N TYR A 228 4.57 -6.36 2.85
CA TYR A 228 3.64 -6.30 3.99
C TYR A 228 4.32 -6.68 5.30
N SER A 229 5.14 -7.75 5.32
CA SER A 229 5.92 -8.13 6.50
C SER A 229 6.77 -6.97 7.01
N GLN A 230 7.51 -6.30 6.13
CA GLN A 230 8.30 -5.11 6.47
C GLN A 230 7.45 -3.98 7.06
N GLY A 231 6.27 -3.76 6.51
CA GLY A 231 5.32 -2.77 7.04
C GLY A 231 4.79 -3.13 8.42
N PHE A 232 4.43 -4.39 8.65
CA PHE A 232 3.95 -4.86 9.95
C PHE A 232 5.08 -4.87 11.01
N ASP A 233 6.31 -5.22 10.64
CA ASP A 233 7.48 -5.08 11.51
C ASP A 233 7.68 -3.63 11.96
N LEU A 234 7.56 -2.69 11.04
CA LEU A 234 7.65 -1.28 11.36
C LEU A 234 6.53 -0.81 12.30
N LEU A 235 5.30 -1.34 12.13
CA LEU A 235 4.17 -1.06 13.05
C LEU A 235 4.43 -1.65 14.43
N ALA A 236 4.92 -2.88 14.52
CA ALA A 236 5.25 -3.55 15.78
C ALA A 236 6.31 -2.73 16.54
N ARG A 237 7.43 -2.42 15.88
CA ARG A 237 8.52 -1.65 16.49
C ARG A 237 8.09 -0.25 16.93
N ALA A 238 7.28 0.44 16.11
CA ALA A 238 6.74 1.75 16.48
C ALA A 238 5.74 1.65 17.66
N SER A 239 4.96 0.57 17.73
CA SER A 239 4.04 0.34 18.83
C SER A 239 4.76 0.19 20.17
N GLU A 240 5.90 -0.49 20.18
CA GLU A 240 6.79 -0.62 21.34
C GLU A 240 7.43 0.72 21.71
N GLU A 241 8.13 1.35 20.73
CA GLU A 241 8.93 2.56 20.97
C GLU A 241 8.10 3.75 21.42
N TYR A 242 6.90 3.91 20.86
CA TYR A 242 6.02 5.05 21.13
C TYR A 242 4.85 4.71 22.09
N ASP A 243 4.84 3.52 22.67
CA ASP A 243 3.76 3.02 23.55
C ASP A 243 2.36 3.19 22.94
N TYR A 244 2.22 2.85 21.65
CA TYR A 244 0.94 2.98 20.96
C TYR A 244 -0.08 1.93 21.42
N GLY A 245 0.33 0.70 21.73
CA GLY A 245 -0.55 -0.42 22.00
C GLY A 245 -1.37 -0.81 20.78
N THR A 246 -0.73 -0.84 19.61
CA THR A 246 -1.37 -1.19 18.32
C THR A 246 -1.65 -2.68 18.27
N ASP A 247 -2.89 -3.06 18.01
CA ASP A 247 -3.29 -4.43 17.69
C ASP A 247 -3.08 -4.69 16.19
N LEU A 248 -2.04 -5.47 15.85
CA LEU A 248 -1.65 -5.74 14.47
C LEU A 248 -2.66 -6.65 13.74
N ALA A 249 -3.34 -7.56 14.47
CA ALA A 249 -4.41 -8.37 13.89
C ALA A 249 -5.59 -7.49 13.47
N GLU A 250 -5.95 -6.49 14.28
CA GLU A 250 -6.99 -5.52 13.94
C GLU A 250 -6.56 -4.61 12.79
N VAL A 251 -5.29 -4.23 12.69
CA VAL A 251 -4.78 -3.49 11.51
C VAL A 251 -4.97 -4.32 10.24
N GLY A 252 -4.58 -5.62 10.25
CA GLY A 252 -4.81 -6.52 9.12
C GLY A 252 -6.31 -6.62 8.76
N ARG A 253 -7.18 -6.70 9.78
CA ARG A 253 -8.64 -6.77 9.60
C ARG A 253 -9.21 -5.55 8.90
N ILE A 254 -8.85 -4.34 9.34
CA ILE A 254 -9.44 -3.11 8.79
C ILE A 254 -8.92 -2.73 7.41
N TRP A 255 -7.84 -3.37 6.94
CA TRP A 255 -7.33 -3.15 5.59
C TRP A 255 -7.96 -4.04 4.52
N LYS A 256 -8.89 -4.95 4.90
CA LYS A 256 -9.56 -5.87 3.97
C LYS A 256 -10.55 -5.20 3.02
N ALA A 257 -11.11 -4.05 3.37
CA ALA A 257 -11.98 -3.28 2.48
C ALA A 257 -11.79 -1.77 2.67
N GLY A 258 -12.26 -0.98 1.72
CA GLY A 258 -12.23 0.49 1.78
C GLY A 258 -10.83 1.11 1.73
N CYS A 259 -9.79 0.37 1.35
CA CYS A 259 -8.44 0.88 1.20
C CYS A 259 -7.77 0.38 -0.09
N ILE A 260 -6.68 1.04 -0.48
CA ILE A 260 -5.95 0.75 -1.72
C ILE A 260 -5.20 -0.58 -1.65
N ILE A 261 -4.72 -0.97 -0.47
CA ILE A 261 -3.93 -2.20 -0.30
C ILE A 261 -4.78 -3.41 0.12
N ARG A 262 -6.11 -3.35 -0.04
CA ARG A 262 -6.97 -4.50 0.26
C ARG A 262 -6.58 -5.71 -0.57
N ALA A 263 -6.38 -6.85 0.09
CA ALA A 263 -5.90 -8.08 -0.51
C ALA A 263 -6.38 -9.30 0.29
N ARG A 264 -6.57 -10.42 -0.40
CA ARG A 264 -7.01 -11.68 0.18
C ARG A 264 -6.09 -12.18 1.29
N PHE A 265 -4.78 -12.09 1.09
CA PHE A 265 -3.81 -12.61 2.06
C PHE A 265 -3.78 -11.86 3.40
N LEU A 266 -4.45 -10.71 3.54
CA LEU A 266 -4.61 -10.03 4.83
C LEU A 266 -5.34 -10.89 5.87
N ASP A 267 -6.12 -11.90 5.46
CA ASP A 267 -6.66 -12.90 6.36
C ASP A 267 -5.56 -13.71 7.04
N ARG A 268 -4.56 -14.15 6.27
CA ARG A 268 -3.40 -14.89 6.81
C ARG A 268 -2.55 -14.01 7.74
N VAL A 269 -2.40 -12.73 7.40
CA VAL A 269 -1.71 -11.76 8.28
C VAL A 269 -2.47 -11.62 9.61
N ARG A 270 -3.78 -11.43 9.56
CA ARG A 270 -4.63 -11.34 10.74
C ARG A 270 -4.51 -12.60 11.61
N GLU A 271 -4.58 -13.78 11.01
CA GLU A 271 -4.44 -15.07 11.71
C GLU A 271 -3.09 -15.18 12.42
N ALA A 272 -1.98 -14.87 11.72
CA ALA A 272 -0.63 -14.94 12.28
C ALA A 272 -0.48 -14.11 13.56
N PHE A 273 -1.01 -12.88 13.57
CA PHE A 273 -0.96 -12.02 14.75
C PHE A 273 -1.99 -12.39 15.83
N SER A 274 -3.10 -13.08 15.48
CA SER A 274 -4.10 -13.52 16.45
C SER A 274 -3.64 -14.73 17.26
N VAL A 275 -2.92 -15.67 16.66
CA VAL A 275 -2.46 -16.91 17.31
C VAL A 275 -1.34 -16.64 18.33
N ASN A 276 -0.49 -15.65 18.07
CA ASN A 276 0.71 -15.39 18.86
C ASN A 276 0.53 -14.30 19.95
N GLY A 277 -0.70 -13.91 20.25
CA GLY A 277 -0.97 -12.88 21.29
C GLY A 277 -0.29 -11.53 21.01
N GLY A 278 -0.07 -11.20 19.74
CA GLY A 278 0.60 -9.96 19.30
C GLY A 278 2.11 -10.06 19.12
N GLU A 279 2.77 -11.16 19.46
CA GLU A 279 4.21 -11.40 19.28
C GLU A 279 4.54 -12.21 17.99
N GLY A 280 3.69 -12.14 16.98
CA GLY A 280 3.91 -12.87 15.72
C GLY A 280 5.12 -12.34 14.95
N GLN A 281 6.15 -13.18 14.80
CA GLN A 281 7.11 -13.02 13.70
C GLN A 281 6.43 -13.49 12.41
N VAL A 282 6.31 -12.61 11.44
CA VAL A 282 5.87 -12.91 10.05
C VAL A 282 7.05 -13.41 9.24
#